data_bb2ca141cbd2152bc9588c0c46c95be7
#
_entry.id   bb2ca141cbd2152bc9588c0c46c95be7
#
_cell.length_a   1.000
_cell.length_b   1.000
_cell.length_c   1.000
_cell.angle_alpha   90.00
_cell.angle_beta   90.00
_cell.angle_gamma   90.00
#
_symmetry.space_group_name_H-M   'P 1'
#
loop_
_entity.id
_entity.type
_entity.pdbx_description
1 polymer ?
#
loop_
_entity_poly.entity_id
_entity_poly.type
_entity_poly.pdbx_seq_one_letter_code
_entity_poly.pdbx_strand_id
1 'polypeptide(L)'
;MTSQQRTTPFVTVDMIIELPDGIVVIERLNPPYGWALPGGFVDMGESLEDAACREAKEETNLDLKNLQQMHTYSDPKRDPRFHTVSTVFIAKGEGKPQSGDDAKNLKIVPYADVLKIDYAFDHKQIVADYLKRKKSGDGR
;
A
#
# COMPACT_ATOMS: atom_id res chain seq x y z
N MET A 1 30.66 -0.69 -24.03
CA MET A 1 29.45 -0.26 -23.39
C MET A 1 29.43 1.25 -23.27
N THR A 2 28.42 1.87 -23.76
CA THR A 2 28.32 3.29 -23.60
C THR A 2 28.02 3.62 -22.14
N SER A 3 28.32 4.82 -21.75
CA SER A 3 27.99 5.32 -20.43
C SER A 3 26.50 5.68 -20.30
N GLN A 4 25.71 5.18 -21.19
CA GLN A 4 24.29 5.48 -21.24
C GLN A 4 23.61 5.06 -19.93
N GLN A 5 23.01 6.03 -19.28
CA GLN A 5 22.27 5.77 -18.05
C GLN A 5 20.87 5.24 -18.37
N ARG A 6 20.44 4.27 -17.61
CA ARG A 6 19.08 3.78 -17.71
C ARG A 6 18.18 4.61 -16.81
N THR A 7 17.01 4.91 -17.32
CA THR A 7 15.96 5.52 -16.52
C THR A 7 14.89 4.48 -16.28
N THR A 8 14.52 4.28 -15.05
CA THR A 8 13.53 3.27 -14.68
C THR A 8 12.43 3.90 -13.84
N PRO A 9 11.26 3.28 -13.81
CA PRO A 9 10.23 3.69 -12.86
C PRO A 9 10.72 3.52 -11.42
N PHE A 10 10.07 4.20 -10.50
CA PHE A 10 10.31 3.98 -9.08
C PHE A 10 9.65 2.68 -8.64
N VAL A 11 10.31 1.96 -7.74
CA VAL A 11 9.77 0.73 -7.16
C VAL A 11 9.13 1.08 -5.83
N THR A 12 7.88 0.70 -5.66
CA THR A 12 7.13 0.97 -4.44
C THR A 12 6.44 -0.29 -3.95
N VAL A 13 5.96 -0.23 -2.71
CA VAL A 13 5.09 -1.25 -2.12
C VAL A 13 3.87 -0.56 -1.53
N ASP A 14 2.73 -1.25 -1.56
CA ASP A 14 1.51 -0.83 -0.88
C ASP A 14 0.98 -2.02 -0.12
N MET A 15 0.36 -1.79 1.03
CA MET A 15 -0.08 -2.89 1.88
C MET A 15 -1.56 -2.80 2.19
N ILE A 16 -2.26 -3.92 2.04
CA ILE A 16 -3.58 -4.12 2.60
C ILE A 16 -3.36 -4.80 3.94
N ILE A 17 -3.41 -4.02 5.01
CA ILE A 17 -3.17 -4.51 6.36
C ILE A 17 -4.50 -4.85 6.98
N GLU A 18 -4.71 -6.14 7.21
CA GLU A 18 -5.95 -6.66 7.76
C GLU A 18 -5.90 -6.64 9.28
N LEU A 19 -6.92 -6.02 9.86
CA LEU A 19 -7.20 -6.08 11.29
C LEU A 19 -8.57 -6.73 11.46
N PRO A 20 -8.94 -7.17 12.68
CA PRO A 20 -10.25 -7.78 12.87
C PRO A 20 -11.42 -6.91 12.39
N ASP A 21 -11.31 -5.59 12.55
CA ASP A 21 -12.39 -4.66 12.25
C ASP A 21 -12.37 -4.10 10.83
N GLY A 22 -11.29 -4.28 10.09
CA GLY A 22 -11.19 -3.72 8.75
C GLY A 22 -9.76 -3.59 8.27
N ILE A 23 -9.55 -2.77 7.25
CA ILE A 23 -8.22 -2.51 6.71
C ILE A 23 -7.75 -1.11 7.10
N VAL A 24 -6.43 -0.96 7.14
CA VAL A 24 -5.80 0.31 7.54
C VAL A 24 -5.63 1.20 6.33
N VAL A 25 -6.06 2.46 6.44
CA VAL A 25 -5.78 3.49 5.44
C VAL A 25 -5.22 4.72 6.14
N ILE A 26 -4.45 5.50 5.39
CA ILE A 26 -3.88 6.77 5.89
C ILE A 26 -4.36 7.91 5.01
N GLU A 27 -4.51 9.08 5.60
CA GLU A 27 -4.87 10.30 4.86
C GLU A 27 -3.61 11.02 4.45
N ARG A 28 -3.51 11.32 3.15
CA ARG A 28 -2.31 11.94 2.59
C ARG A 28 -2.23 13.42 2.93
N LEU A 29 -1.03 13.86 3.32
CA LEU A 29 -0.73 15.28 3.58
C LEU A 29 -0.43 16.06 2.30
N ASN A 30 0.03 15.38 1.25
CA ASN A 30 0.49 16.01 0.00
C ASN A 30 -0.30 15.49 -1.18
N PRO A 31 -0.37 16.27 -2.29
CA PRO A 31 -1.05 15.78 -3.50
C PRO A 31 -0.42 14.48 -4.02
N PRO A 32 -1.20 13.56 -4.57
CA PRO A 32 -2.66 13.62 -4.63
C PRO A 32 -3.28 13.39 -3.25
N TYR A 33 -4.29 14.19 -2.92
CA TYR A 33 -4.98 14.09 -1.63
C TYR A 33 -5.97 12.93 -1.62
N GLY A 34 -6.34 12.51 -0.45
CA GLY A 34 -7.30 11.44 -0.21
C GLY A 34 -6.73 10.38 0.70
N TRP A 35 -7.46 9.30 0.84
CA TRP A 35 -7.04 8.14 1.63
C TRP A 35 -6.19 7.22 0.76
N ALA A 36 -5.23 6.57 1.37
CA ALA A 36 -4.33 5.68 0.65
C ALA A 36 -4.03 4.45 1.50
N LEU A 37 -3.71 3.36 0.81
CA LEU A 37 -3.11 2.22 1.48
C LEU A 37 -1.74 2.65 2.01
N PRO A 38 -1.31 2.17 3.17
CA PRO A 38 0.06 2.39 3.61
C PRO A 38 1.04 1.85 2.57
N GLY A 39 2.15 2.54 2.37
CA GLY A 39 3.15 2.12 1.41
C GLY A 39 4.17 3.21 1.16
N GLY A 40 5.10 2.94 0.29
CA GLY A 40 6.13 3.90 -0.05
C GLY A 40 7.22 3.30 -0.92
N PHE A 41 8.28 4.05 -1.08
CA PHE A 41 9.40 3.67 -1.93
C PHE A 41 10.24 2.57 -1.28
N VAL A 42 10.72 1.66 -2.11
CA VAL A 42 11.70 0.66 -1.70
C VAL A 42 13.06 1.33 -1.72
N ASP A 43 13.79 1.22 -0.61
CA ASP A 43 15.14 1.79 -0.52
C ASP A 43 16.15 0.86 -1.19
N MET A 44 17.24 1.45 -1.68
CA MET A 44 18.32 0.67 -2.27
C MET A 44 18.81 -0.38 -1.25
N GLY A 45 18.91 -1.62 -1.67
CA GLY A 45 19.36 -2.71 -0.81
C GLY A 45 18.28 -3.38 0.01
N GLU A 46 17.04 -2.94 -0.12
CA GLU A 46 15.89 -3.47 0.60
C GLU A 46 15.12 -4.45 -0.27
N SER A 47 14.68 -5.57 0.29
CA SER A 47 13.70 -6.42 -0.39
C SER A 47 12.33 -5.77 -0.33
N LEU A 48 11.41 -6.23 -1.18
CA LEU A 48 10.03 -5.73 -1.14
C LEU A 48 9.37 -6.03 0.20
N GLU A 49 9.64 -7.23 0.74
CA GLU A 49 9.08 -7.62 2.04
C GLU A 49 9.60 -6.73 3.17
N ASP A 50 10.89 -6.43 3.16
CA ASP A 50 11.48 -5.57 4.17
C ASP A 50 10.94 -4.14 4.05
N ALA A 51 10.78 -3.64 2.83
CA ALA A 51 10.20 -2.34 2.58
C ALA A 51 8.76 -2.27 3.11
N ALA A 52 7.97 -3.31 2.86
CA ALA A 52 6.59 -3.36 3.34
C ALA A 52 6.53 -3.30 4.87
N CYS A 53 7.37 -4.09 5.54
CA CYS A 53 7.40 -4.09 7.01
C CYS A 53 7.86 -2.75 7.57
N ARG A 54 8.87 -2.15 6.97
CA ARG A 54 9.38 -0.84 7.39
C ARG A 54 8.34 0.25 7.21
N GLU A 55 7.74 0.32 6.02
CA GLU A 55 6.73 1.35 5.74
C GLU A 55 5.51 1.19 6.65
N ALA A 56 5.07 -0.05 6.88
CA ALA A 56 3.95 -0.29 7.78
C ALA A 56 4.26 0.20 9.18
N LYS A 57 5.46 -0.08 9.69
CA LYS A 57 5.86 0.36 11.02
C LYS A 57 5.93 1.88 11.11
N GLU A 58 6.51 2.52 10.11
CA GLU A 58 6.64 3.97 10.07
C GLU A 58 5.28 4.68 9.99
N GLU A 59 4.38 4.16 9.16
CA GLU A 59 3.11 4.85 8.88
C GLU A 59 1.98 4.45 9.80
N THR A 60 2.00 3.24 10.33
CA THR A 60 0.85 2.71 11.08
C THR A 60 1.19 2.18 12.47
N ASN A 61 2.47 2.09 12.79
CA ASN A 61 2.96 1.49 14.04
C ASN A 61 2.66 -0.01 14.17
N LEU A 62 2.24 -0.66 13.11
CA LEU A 62 1.89 -2.08 13.13
C LEU A 62 3.03 -2.95 12.65
N ASP A 63 3.12 -4.15 13.22
CA ASP A 63 3.97 -5.22 12.72
C ASP A 63 3.17 -6.09 11.78
N LEU A 64 3.78 -6.51 10.68
CA LEU A 64 3.08 -7.31 9.68
C LEU A 64 3.39 -8.79 9.87
N LYS A 65 2.35 -9.61 9.72
CA LYS A 65 2.45 -11.07 9.74
C LYS A 65 1.81 -11.63 8.48
N ASN A 66 2.32 -12.78 8.06
CA ASN A 66 1.73 -13.54 6.95
C ASN A 66 1.66 -12.74 5.66
N LEU A 67 2.76 -12.06 5.31
CA LEU A 67 2.83 -11.29 4.07
C LEU A 67 2.62 -12.18 2.86
N GLN A 68 1.76 -11.73 1.96
CA GLN A 68 1.45 -12.43 0.74
C GLN A 68 1.41 -11.42 -0.39
N GLN A 69 2.21 -11.62 -1.43
CA GLN A 69 2.14 -10.77 -2.61
C GLN A 69 0.81 -11.01 -3.31
N MET A 70 0.11 -9.92 -3.59
CA MET A 70 -1.17 -9.99 -4.28
C MET A 70 -0.99 -9.77 -5.77
N HIS A 71 -0.46 -8.61 -6.15
CA HIS A 71 -0.32 -8.21 -7.54
C HIS A 71 0.61 -7.01 -7.63
N THR A 72 1.18 -6.79 -8.82
CA THR A 72 2.01 -5.62 -9.08
C THR A 72 1.29 -4.71 -10.07
N TYR A 73 1.15 -3.44 -9.70
CA TYR A 73 0.48 -2.41 -10.48
C TYR A 73 1.52 -1.50 -11.10
N SER A 74 1.49 -1.38 -12.42
CA SER A 74 2.58 -0.72 -13.15
C SER A 74 2.14 0.19 -14.28
N ASP A 75 0.85 0.52 -14.38
CA ASP A 75 0.39 1.44 -15.40
C ASP A 75 1.10 2.78 -15.22
N PRO A 76 1.70 3.34 -16.29
CA PRO A 76 2.39 4.64 -16.17
C PRO A 76 1.53 5.79 -15.65
N LYS A 77 0.22 5.67 -15.77
CA LYS A 77 -0.72 6.72 -15.35
C LYS A 77 -1.29 6.54 -13.95
N ARG A 78 -0.90 5.45 -13.26
CA ARG A 78 -1.47 5.14 -11.95
C ARG A 78 -1.13 6.19 -10.88
N ASP A 79 -0.01 6.87 -11.04
CA ASP A 79 0.47 7.90 -10.12
C ASP A 79 0.68 9.18 -10.93
N PRO A 80 -0.02 10.27 -10.62
CA PRO A 80 0.09 11.49 -11.42
C PRO A 80 1.44 12.19 -11.29
N ARG A 81 2.25 11.83 -10.30
CA ARG A 81 3.54 12.49 -10.05
C ARG A 81 4.65 11.94 -10.94
N PHE A 82 4.69 10.61 -11.14
CA PHE A 82 5.72 9.91 -11.90
C PHE A 82 5.34 8.44 -12.02
N HIS A 83 6.09 7.71 -12.86
CA HIS A 83 5.82 6.29 -13.05
C HIS A 83 6.30 5.47 -11.85
N THR A 84 5.39 4.78 -11.19
CA THR A 84 5.72 3.85 -10.12
C THR A 84 5.28 2.43 -10.48
N VAL A 85 6.06 1.46 -10.02
CA VAL A 85 5.73 0.04 -10.11
C VAL A 85 5.56 -0.44 -8.67
N SER A 86 4.32 -0.73 -8.29
CA SER A 86 4.01 -1.05 -6.90
C SER A 86 3.56 -2.48 -6.74
N THR A 87 4.24 -3.22 -5.89
CA THR A 87 3.80 -4.55 -5.49
C THR A 87 2.95 -4.42 -4.24
N VAL A 88 1.74 -4.97 -4.30
CA VAL A 88 0.80 -4.93 -3.19
C VAL A 88 0.90 -6.21 -2.38
N PHE A 89 1.04 -6.05 -1.07
CA PHE A 89 1.02 -7.15 -0.12
C PHE A 89 -0.28 -7.14 0.67
N ILE A 90 -0.79 -8.33 0.95
CA ILE A 90 -1.83 -8.53 1.95
C ILE A 90 -1.12 -9.06 3.19
N ALA A 91 -1.41 -8.50 4.35
CA ALA A 91 -0.77 -8.93 5.59
C ALA A 91 -1.72 -8.74 6.77
N LYS A 92 -1.47 -9.47 7.83
CA LYS A 92 -2.15 -9.25 9.12
C LYS A 92 -1.37 -8.21 9.91
N GLY A 93 -2.07 -7.25 10.50
CA GLY A 93 -1.45 -6.25 11.36
C GLY A 93 -1.53 -6.66 12.81
N GLU A 94 -0.44 -6.44 13.55
CA GLU A 94 -0.39 -6.67 14.99
C GLU A 94 0.13 -5.41 15.68
N GLY A 95 -0.45 -5.07 16.81
CA GLY A 95 -0.06 -3.92 17.58
C GLY A 95 -1.16 -2.87 17.65
N LYS A 96 -0.79 -1.68 18.10
CA LYS A 96 -1.73 -0.58 18.26
C LYS A 96 -1.57 0.38 17.08
N PRO A 97 -2.59 0.52 16.21
CA PRO A 97 -2.48 1.44 15.08
C PRO A 97 -2.29 2.89 15.52
N GLN A 98 -1.33 3.56 14.88
CA GLN A 98 -1.05 4.96 15.18
C GLN A 98 -0.38 5.57 13.96
N SER A 99 -0.88 6.72 13.48
CA SER A 99 -0.32 7.37 12.30
C SER A 99 1.09 7.86 12.57
N GLY A 100 1.93 7.78 11.54
CA GLY A 100 3.25 8.38 11.56
C GLY A 100 3.21 9.86 11.21
N ASP A 101 4.38 10.48 11.18
CA ASP A 101 4.50 11.93 10.98
C ASP A 101 4.10 12.37 9.56
N ASP A 102 4.20 11.46 8.59
CA ASP A 102 3.93 11.79 7.19
C ASP A 102 2.46 11.62 6.80
N ALA A 103 1.62 11.20 7.73
CA ALA A 103 0.20 11.04 7.49
C ALA A 103 -0.58 12.03 8.34
N LYS A 104 -1.66 12.56 7.77
CA LYS A 104 -2.56 13.45 8.49
C LYS A 104 -3.42 12.70 9.49
N ASN A 105 -3.93 11.53 9.08
CA ASN A 105 -4.78 10.67 9.91
C ASN A 105 -4.60 9.21 9.52
N LEU A 106 -4.94 8.33 10.45
CA LEU A 106 -5.04 6.89 10.20
C LEU A 106 -6.45 6.46 10.53
N LYS A 107 -6.99 5.52 9.76
CA LYS A 107 -8.35 5.05 9.91
C LYS A 107 -8.41 3.55 9.66
N ILE A 108 -9.23 2.86 10.43
CA ILE A 108 -9.56 1.46 10.16
C ILE A 108 -10.93 1.46 9.48
N VAL A 109 -10.95 1.05 8.21
CA VAL A 109 -12.18 1.06 7.42
C VAL A 109 -12.82 -0.32 7.51
N PRO A 110 -14.06 -0.39 8.00
CA PRO A 110 -14.78 -1.68 8.05
C PRO A 110 -14.83 -2.33 6.67
N TYR A 111 -14.72 -3.64 6.63
CA TYR A 111 -14.67 -4.37 5.36
C TYR A 111 -15.87 -4.06 4.45
N ALA A 112 -17.04 -3.81 5.03
CA ALA A 112 -18.22 -3.46 4.25
C ALA A 112 -18.13 -2.08 3.59
N ASP A 113 -17.22 -1.23 4.06
CA ASP A 113 -17.14 0.17 3.64
C ASP A 113 -15.89 0.50 2.82
N VAL A 114 -15.05 -0.49 2.52
CA VAL A 114 -13.73 -0.23 1.93
C VAL A 114 -13.79 0.38 0.53
N LEU A 115 -14.89 0.23 -0.19
CA LEU A 115 -15.06 0.88 -1.50
C LEU A 115 -15.81 2.20 -1.41
N LYS A 116 -16.20 2.65 -0.21
CA LYS A 116 -17.01 3.84 -0.02
C LYS A 116 -16.20 5.08 0.34
N ILE A 117 -14.89 4.97 0.44
CA ILE A 117 -14.03 6.11 0.77
C ILE A 117 -13.31 6.61 -0.47
N ASP A 118 -12.80 7.83 -0.37
CA ASP A 118 -12.16 8.52 -1.50
C ASP A 118 -10.67 8.25 -1.51
N TYR A 119 -10.25 7.34 -2.37
CA TYR A 119 -8.85 6.94 -2.47
C TYR A 119 -8.05 7.81 -3.43
N ALA A 120 -6.78 8.04 -3.09
CA ALA A 120 -5.78 8.58 -3.98
C ALA A 120 -5.24 7.48 -4.91
N PHE A 121 -4.55 7.90 -5.98
CA PHE A 121 -3.92 6.98 -6.93
C PHE A 121 -4.95 6.00 -7.53
N ASP A 122 -4.50 4.78 -7.79
CA ASP A 122 -5.35 3.68 -8.21
C ASP A 122 -5.76 2.77 -7.04
N HIS A 123 -5.69 3.28 -5.81
CA HIS A 123 -5.90 2.44 -4.63
C HIS A 123 -7.30 1.88 -4.53
N LYS A 124 -8.30 2.57 -5.07
CA LYS A 124 -9.67 2.01 -5.14
C LYS A 124 -9.69 0.74 -5.98
N GLN A 125 -8.97 0.75 -7.12
CA GLN A 125 -8.86 -0.43 -7.98
C GLN A 125 -8.17 -1.57 -7.25
N ILE A 126 -7.11 -1.26 -6.50
CA ILE A 126 -6.37 -2.26 -5.72
C ILE A 126 -7.30 -2.91 -4.70
N VAL A 127 -8.07 -2.09 -3.97
CA VAL A 127 -9.00 -2.60 -2.96
C VAL A 127 -10.12 -3.44 -3.61
N ALA A 128 -10.62 -3.00 -4.78
CA ALA A 128 -11.61 -3.78 -5.51
C ALA A 128 -11.06 -5.15 -5.92
N ASP A 129 -9.83 -5.18 -6.41
CA ASP A 129 -9.16 -6.43 -6.79
C ASP A 129 -8.94 -7.34 -5.58
N TYR A 130 -8.57 -6.74 -4.45
CA TYR A 130 -8.43 -7.46 -3.18
C TYR A 130 -9.74 -8.14 -2.78
N LEU A 131 -10.85 -7.42 -2.86
CA LEU A 131 -12.17 -7.97 -2.51
C LEU A 131 -12.55 -9.13 -3.41
N LYS A 132 -12.25 -9.02 -4.72
CA LYS A 132 -12.50 -10.12 -5.67
C LYS A 132 -11.68 -11.35 -5.31
N ARG A 133 -10.41 -11.14 -4.94
CA ARG A 133 -9.52 -12.23 -4.54
C ARG A 133 -10.05 -12.94 -3.30
N LYS A 134 -10.48 -12.18 -2.29
CA LYS A 134 -11.06 -12.75 -1.07
C LYS A 134 -12.32 -13.56 -1.37
N LYS A 135 -13.17 -13.02 -2.26
CA LYS A 135 -14.43 -13.65 -2.63
C LYS A 135 -14.22 -14.98 -3.36
N SER A 136 -13.17 -15.06 -4.19
CA SER A 136 -12.85 -16.29 -4.92
C SER A 136 -12.14 -17.33 -4.07
N GLY A 137 -11.79 -16.99 -2.83
CA GLY A 137 -11.07 -17.88 -1.93
C GLY A 137 -9.56 -17.87 -2.13
N ASP A 138 -9.02 -17.04 -3.01
CA ASP A 138 -7.59 -17.01 -3.30
C ASP A 138 -6.78 -16.24 -2.27
N GLY A 139 -7.42 -15.44 -1.47
CA GLY A 139 -6.76 -14.57 -0.52
C GLY A 139 -6.67 -15.11 0.90
N ARG A 140 -6.64 -16.39 1.05
CA ARG A 140 -6.61 -17.05 2.36
C ARG A 140 -5.47 -16.60 3.25
#